data_c06b09de3499f92d5b6c7d43d6923936
#
_entry.id   c06b09de3499f92d5b6c7d43d6923936
#
_cell.length_a   1.000
_cell.length_b   1.000
_cell.length_c   1.000
_cell.angle_alpha   90.00
_cell.angle_beta   90.00
_cell.angle_gamma   90.00
#
_symmetry.space_group_name_H-M   'P 1'
#
loop_
_entity.id
_entity.type
_entity.pdbx_description
1 polymer ?
#
loop_
_entity_poly.entity_id
_entity_poly.type
_entity_poly.pdbx_seq_one_letter_code
_entity_poly.pdbx_strand_id
1 'polypeptide(L)'
;MKKGRETIMDAVLYVCHGSRVPKAREQAVAFIEKCMDKNPAEIQEYCFLELAAPTMEEGFARCVEKGAKKIAVVPVLLLTAAHAKEDIPKEIKNIAANYSNIEVRYGRPIGVHDAMVQILVEKLGRTGKEITEQSMVILVGRGSSDPDVKRDLSTIAKMLKKQSGLKRVDICFLTAADPGLDEALMEASASTADRVFIIPYLLFTGILMKTIEKAIVSLDDNQRFILCDELGYHHIIEGILLDRAREALNGARL
;
A
#
# COMPACT_ATOMS: atom_id res chain seq x y z
N MET A 1 15.78 -48.18 -1.75
CA MET A 1 15.29 -47.08 -2.61
C MET A 1 14.91 -45.89 -1.70
N LYS A 2 15.72 -44.87 -1.64
CA LYS A 2 15.37 -43.62 -0.95
C LYS A 2 14.32 -42.93 -1.82
N LYS A 3 13.07 -42.80 -1.33
CA LYS A 3 12.09 -41.87 -1.91
C LYS A 3 12.70 -40.49 -1.87
N GLY A 4 13.09 -39.95 -3.02
CA GLY A 4 13.46 -38.55 -3.12
C GLY A 4 12.33 -37.72 -2.53
N ARG A 5 12.62 -36.85 -1.57
CA ARG A 5 11.70 -35.78 -1.21
C ARG A 5 11.52 -34.95 -2.48
N GLU A 6 10.34 -35.04 -3.09
CA GLU A 6 9.94 -34.04 -4.08
C GLU A 6 10.12 -32.68 -3.40
N THR A 7 11.03 -31.89 -3.91
CA THR A 7 11.24 -30.52 -3.43
C THR A 7 9.96 -29.75 -3.80
N ILE A 8 9.16 -29.41 -2.79
CA ILE A 8 7.95 -28.60 -3.00
C ILE A 8 8.46 -27.22 -3.43
N MET A 9 8.19 -26.86 -4.69
CA MET A 9 8.54 -25.55 -5.20
C MET A 9 7.50 -24.55 -4.74
N ASP A 10 7.95 -23.61 -3.90
CA ASP A 10 7.13 -22.52 -3.39
C ASP A 10 7.17 -21.35 -4.38
N ALA A 11 6.00 -20.77 -4.63
CA ALA A 11 5.88 -19.57 -5.45
C ALA A 11 5.34 -18.37 -4.63
N VAL A 12 5.71 -17.17 -5.04
CA VAL A 12 5.12 -15.92 -4.55
C VAL A 12 4.43 -15.21 -5.71
N LEU A 13 3.14 -14.93 -5.55
CA LEU A 13 2.33 -14.16 -6.49
C LEU A 13 2.00 -12.80 -5.86
N TYR A 14 2.62 -11.74 -6.35
CA TYR A 14 2.32 -10.38 -5.93
C TYR A 14 1.08 -9.85 -6.67
N VAL A 15 0.06 -9.40 -5.92
CA VAL A 15 -1.17 -8.85 -6.48
C VAL A 15 -1.23 -7.35 -6.27
N CYS A 16 -1.05 -6.58 -7.33
CA CYS A 16 -1.20 -5.13 -7.35
C CYS A 16 -2.63 -4.73 -7.69
N HIS A 17 -3.05 -3.53 -7.30
CA HIS A 17 -4.40 -3.04 -7.64
C HIS A 17 -4.60 -2.93 -9.16
N GLY A 18 -3.63 -2.36 -9.86
CA GLY A 18 -3.72 -2.00 -11.27
C GLY A 18 -4.06 -0.53 -11.50
N SER A 19 -3.86 -0.06 -12.72
CA SER A 19 -4.14 1.32 -13.12
C SER A 19 -4.36 1.44 -14.62
N ARG A 20 -5.24 2.34 -15.03
CA ARG A 20 -5.39 2.73 -16.45
C ARG A 20 -4.25 3.63 -16.93
N VAL A 21 -3.49 4.23 -16.02
CA VAL A 21 -2.36 5.13 -16.34
C VAL A 21 -1.11 4.28 -16.62
N PRO A 22 -0.55 4.28 -17.85
CA PRO A 22 0.61 3.45 -18.21
C PRO A 22 1.81 3.66 -17.27
N LYS A 23 2.18 4.91 -16.99
CA LYS A 23 3.27 5.26 -16.10
C LYS A 23 3.12 4.68 -14.69
N ALA A 24 1.89 4.65 -14.14
CA ALA A 24 1.65 4.07 -12.82
C ALA A 24 1.83 2.54 -12.84
N ARG A 25 1.47 1.87 -13.93
CA ARG A 25 1.71 0.42 -14.10
C ARG A 25 3.21 0.12 -14.20
N GLU A 26 3.93 0.85 -15.05
CA GLU A 26 5.39 0.71 -15.18
C GLU A 26 6.10 0.88 -13.85
N GLN A 27 5.72 1.88 -13.07
CA GLN A 27 6.24 2.09 -11.72
C GLN A 27 5.93 0.91 -10.79
N ALA A 28 4.70 0.38 -10.83
CA ALA A 28 4.30 -0.77 -10.02
C ALA A 28 5.14 -2.00 -10.39
N VAL A 29 5.29 -2.29 -11.68
CA VAL A 29 6.11 -3.42 -12.17
C VAL A 29 7.55 -3.27 -11.72
N ALA A 30 8.18 -2.11 -11.99
CA ALA A 30 9.57 -1.86 -11.60
C ALA A 30 9.81 -1.99 -10.09
N PHE A 31 8.81 -1.65 -9.27
CA PHE A 31 8.87 -1.84 -7.83
C PHE A 31 8.79 -3.32 -7.44
N ILE A 32 7.83 -4.05 -8.03
CA ILE A 32 7.69 -5.49 -7.73
C ILE A 32 8.91 -6.27 -8.18
N GLU A 33 9.49 -5.95 -9.33
CA GLU A 33 10.75 -6.56 -9.78
C GLU A 33 11.85 -6.41 -8.75
N LYS A 34 12.00 -5.23 -8.13
CA LYS A 34 12.95 -5.03 -7.01
C LYS A 34 12.62 -5.87 -5.77
N CYS A 35 11.33 -6.10 -5.50
CA CYS A 35 10.92 -7.00 -4.42
C CYS A 35 11.28 -8.46 -4.77
N MET A 36 11.07 -8.86 -6.01
CA MET A 36 11.40 -10.19 -6.53
C MET A 36 12.91 -10.46 -6.46
N ASP A 37 13.75 -9.50 -6.84
CA ASP A 37 15.21 -9.61 -6.76
C ASP A 37 15.73 -9.89 -5.34
N LYS A 38 14.99 -9.42 -4.32
CA LYS A 38 15.35 -9.60 -2.90
C LYS A 38 14.71 -10.83 -2.27
N ASN A 39 13.69 -11.39 -2.89
CA ASN A 39 12.98 -12.54 -2.34
C ASN A 39 13.62 -13.85 -2.81
N PRO A 40 14.00 -14.76 -1.90
CA PRO A 40 14.67 -16.01 -2.26
C PRO A 40 13.75 -17.09 -2.86
N ALA A 41 12.44 -16.83 -3.02
CA ALA A 41 11.52 -17.79 -3.64
C ALA A 41 11.93 -18.05 -5.10
N GLU A 42 11.99 -19.34 -5.49
CA GLU A 42 12.44 -19.74 -6.84
C GLU A 42 11.46 -19.32 -7.93
N ILE A 43 10.16 -19.35 -7.61
CA ILE A 43 9.09 -18.94 -8.53
C ILE A 43 8.45 -17.68 -8.00
N GLN A 44 8.46 -16.65 -8.82
CA GLN A 44 7.85 -15.38 -8.48
C GLN A 44 7.14 -14.82 -9.70
N GLU A 45 5.94 -14.33 -9.49
CA GLU A 45 5.10 -13.69 -10.50
C GLU A 45 4.38 -12.49 -9.89
N TYR A 46 3.90 -11.62 -10.75
CA TYR A 46 3.00 -10.55 -10.38
C TYR A 46 1.76 -10.55 -11.26
N CYS A 47 0.69 -9.95 -10.73
CA CYS A 47 -0.54 -9.72 -11.47
C CYS A 47 -1.25 -8.47 -10.95
N PHE A 48 -2.30 -8.09 -11.64
CA PHE A 48 -3.16 -6.99 -11.25
C PHE A 48 -4.55 -7.49 -10.92
N LEU A 49 -5.14 -6.91 -9.89
CA LEU A 49 -6.52 -7.19 -9.49
C LEU A 49 -7.49 -6.74 -10.60
N GLU A 50 -7.23 -5.54 -11.18
CA GLU A 50 -8.07 -4.95 -12.21
C GLU A 50 -7.27 -4.00 -13.11
N LEU A 51 -7.89 -3.52 -14.20
CA LEU A 51 -7.43 -2.41 -15.05
C LEU A 51 -6.09 -2.63 -15.78
N ALA A 52 -5.45 -3.78 -15.64
CA ALA A 52 -4.16 -4.07 -16.25
C ALA A 52 -3.93 -5.59 -16.42
N ALA A 53 -2.99 -5.95 -17.27
CA ALA A 53 -2.46 -7.30 -17.41
C ALA A 53 -1.02 -7.37 -16.83
N PRO A 54 -0.58 -8.55 -16.38
CA PRO A 54 -1.32 -9.81 -16.33
C PRO A 54 -2.44 -9.81 -15.30
N THR A 55 -3.55 -10.49 -15.62
CA THR A 55 -4.66 -10.71 -14.69
C THR A 55 -4.26 -11.68 -13.57
N MET A 56 -5.10 -11.82 -12.53
CA MET A 56 -4.82 -12.78 -11.46
C MET A 56 -4.80 -14.22 -11.97
N GLU A 57 -5.67 -14.57 -12.92
CA GLU A 57 -5.66 -15.89 -13.57
C GLU A 57 -4.37 -16.14 -14.34
N GLU A 58 -3.92 -15.17 -15.15
CA GLU A 58 -2.65 -15.28 -15.91
C GLU A 58 -1.44 -15.40 -14.98
N GLY A 59 -1.36 -14.58 -13.92
CA GLY A 59 -0.26 -14.63 -12.95
C GLY A 59 -0.23 -15.96 -12.19
N PHE A 60 -1.39 -16.46 -11.79
CA PHE A 60 -1.52 -17.77 -11.13
C PHE A 60 -1.10 -18.92 -12.05
N ALA A 61 -1.60 -18.91 -13.30
CA ALA A 61 -1.24 -19.92 -14.30
C ALA A 61 0.27 -19.97 -14.54
N ARG A 62 0.94 -18.83 -14.65
CA ARG A 62 2.42 -18.76 -14.80
C ARG A 62 3.15 -19.40 -13.63
N CYS A 63 2.67 -19.22 -12.39
CA CYS A 63 3.24 -19.91 -11.24
C CYS A 63 3.13 -21.43 -11.39
N VAL A 64 1.96 -21.93 -11.81
CA VAL A 64 1.71 -23.36 -12.03
C VAL A 64 2.57 -23.91 -13.17
N GLU A 65 2.64 -23.24 -14.30
CA GLU A 65 3.47 -23.60 -15.46
C GLU A 65 4.96 -23.72 -15.11
N LYS A 66 5.44 -22.88 -14.19
CA LYS A 66 6.81 -22.95 -13.64
C LYS A 66 7.01 -24.07 -12.62
N GLY A 67 5.97 -24.83 -12.31
CA GLY A 67 6.05 -26.02 -11.44
C GLY A 67 5.71 -25.77 -9.98
N ALA A 68 5.11 -24.63 -9.63
CA ALA A 68 4.70 -24.35 -8.26
C ALA A 68 3.75 -25.43 -7.71
N LYS A 69 3.96 -25.84 -6.48
CA LYS A 69 3.06 -26.72 -5.71
C LYS A 69 2.39 -25.96 -4.57
N LYS A 70 2.97 -24.85 -4.16
CA LYS A 70 2.42 -23.92 -3.17
C LYS A 70 2.59 -22.49 -3.68
N ILE A 71 1.52 -21.71 -3.64
CA ILE A 71 1.51 -20.31 -4.07
C ILE A 71 1.11 -19.42 -2.89
N ALA A 72 2.03 -18.56 -2.46
CA ALA A 72 1.75 -17.50 -1.51
C ALA A 72 1.30 -16.25 -2.26
N VAL A 73 0.05 -15.85 -2.10
CA VAL A 73 -0.51 -14.65 -2.71
C VAL A 73 -0.28 -13.47 -1.77
N VAL A 74 0.43 -12.45 -2.23
CA VAL A 74 0.83 -11.28 -1.44
C VAL A 74 0.17 -10.02 -2.02
N PRO A 75 -0.84 -9.43 -1.35
CA PRO A 75 -1.46 -8.19 -1.81
C PRO A 75 -0.54 -7.00 -1.61
N VAL A 76 -0.24 -6.30 -2.70
CA VAL A 76 0.55 -5.05 -2.70
C VAL A 76 -0.40 -3.87 -2.51
N LEU A 77 -1.01 -3.83 -1.33
CA LEU A 77 -2.00 -2.85 -0.92
C LEU A 77 -1.55 -2.19 0.39
N LEU A 78 -1.77 -0.86 0.50
CA LEU A 78 -1.32 -0.10 1.67
C LEU A 78 -2.07 -0.45 2.95
N LEU A 79 -3.40 -0.57 2.87
CA LEU A 79 -4.27 -0.75 4.03
C LEU A 79 -5.21 -1.94 3.83
N THR A 80 -5.76 -2.41 4.94
CA THR A 80 -6.75 -3.48 4.97
C THR A 80 -8.10 -2.95 4.53
N ALA A 81 -8.55 -3.33 3.34
CA ALA A 81 -9.82 -2.92 2.75
C ALA A 81 -10.50 -4.11 2.07
N ALA A 82 -11.72 -3.92 1.54
CA ALA A 82 -12.50 -4.95 0.88
C ALA A 82 -11.69 -5.76 -0.15
N HIS A 83 -10.87 -5.09 -0.98
CA HIS A 83 -10.01 -5.78 -1.95
C HIS A 83 -9.08 -6.82 -1.29
N ALA A 84 -8.47 -6.48 -0.14
CA ALA A 84 -7.60 -7.40 0.56
C ALA A 84 -8.35 -8.48 1.35
N LYS A 85 -9.57 -8.19 1.83
CA LYS A 85 -10.34 -9.12 2.67
C LYS A 85 -11.24 -10.05 1.87
N GLU A 86 -11.78 -9.57 0.76
CA GLU A 86 -12.89 -10.22 0.05
C GLU A 86 -12.55 -10.50 -1.41
N ASP A 87 -12.22 -9.46 -2.20
CA ASP A 87 -12.13 -9.60 -3.66
C ASP A 87 -10.99 -10.51 -4.07
N ILE A 88 -9.77 -10.22 -3.63
CA ILE A 88 -8.60 -11.06 -3.96
C ILE A 88 -8.75 -12.49 -3.42
N PRO A 89 -9.10 -12.72 -2.13
CA PRO A 89 -9.30 -14.07 -1.63
C PRO A 89 -10.37 -14.86 -2.39
N LYS A 90 -11.48 -14.22 -2.73
CA LYS A 90 -12.58 -14.85 -3.47
C LYS A 90 -12.14 -15.26 -4.88
N GLU A 91 -11.49 -14.33 -5.60
CA GLU A 91 -11.05 -14.59 -6.96
C GLU A 91 -9.95 -15.65 -7.00
N ILE A 92 -8.97 -15.58 -6.09
CA ILE A 92 -7.93 -16.62 -5.99
C ILE A 92 -8.52 -17.99 -5.67
N LYS A 93 -9.54 -18.09 -4.81
CA LYS A 93 -10.25 -19.37 -4.56
C LYS A 93 -10.90 -19.91 -5.81
N ASN A 94 -11.55 -19.05 -6.60
CA ASN A 94 -12.18 -19.45 -7.86
C ASN A 94 -11.14 -19.95 -8.87
N ILE A 95 -10.02 -19.27 -9.02
CA ILE A 95 -8.91 -19.67 -9.90
C ILE A 95 -8.33 -21.01 -9.42
N ALA A 96 -8.02 -21.11 -8.13
CA ALA A 96 -7.39 -22.30 -7.54
C ALA A 96 -8.27 -23.55 -7.65
N ALA A 97 -9.59 -23.42 -7.73
CA ALA A 97 -10.51 -24.56 -7.95
C ALA A 97 -10.21 -25.35 -9.24
N ASN A 98 -9.57 -24.72 -10.22
CA ASN A 98 -9.14 -25.38 -11.46
C ASN A 98 -7.80 -26.15 -11.32
N TYR A 99 -7.13 -26.06 -10.16
CA TYR A 99 -5.78 -26.60 -9.93
C TYR A 99 -5.74 -27.45 -8.64
N SER A 100 -6.27 -28.67 -8.69
CA SER A 100 -6.47 -29.54 -7.51
C SER A 100 -5.20 -29.86 -6.70
N ASN A 101 -4.01 -29.73 -7.30
CA ASN A 101 -2.74 -30.10 -6.69
C ASN A 101 -1.93 -28.89 -6.19
N ILE A 102 -2.52 -27.70 -6.19
CA ILE A 102 -1.86 -26.47 -5.76
C ILE A 102 -2.35 -26.07 -4.37
N GLU A 103 -1.42 -25.89 -3.44
CA GLU A 103 -1.70 -25.31 -2.15
C GLU A 103 -1.64 -23.78 -2.25
N VAL A 104 -2.70 -23.10 -1.85
CA VAL A 104 -2.75 -21.63 -1.86
C VAL A 104 -2.71 -21.08 -0.44
N ARG A 105 -1.91 -20.07 -0.24
CA ARG A 105 -1.80 -19.30 0.98
C ARG A 105 -1.97 -17.83 0.70
N TYR A 106 -2.56 -17.10 1.64
CA TYR A 106 -2.87 -15.69 1.44
C TYR A 106 -2.17 -14.84 2.51
N GLY A 107 -1.42 -13.85 2.06
CA GLY A 107 -0.69 -12.91 2.90
C GLY A 107 -1.53 -11.69 3.28
N ARG A 108 -1.09 -11.00 4.32
CA ARG A 108 -1.65 -9.70 4.71
C ARG A 108 -1.16 -8.60 3.77
N PRO A 109 -1.93 -7.49 3.60
CA PRO A 109 -1.43 -6.29 2.96
C PRO A 109 -0.27 -5.66 3.76
N ILE A 110 0.31 -4.57 3.28
CA ILE A 110 1.33 -3.79 4.00
C ILE A 110 0.81 -3.47 5.40
N GLY A 111 -0.35 -2.84 5.50
CA GLY A 111 -1.09 -2.60 6.74
C GLY A 111 -0.39 -1.60 7.66
N VAL A 112 -0.80 -1.62 8.93
CA VAL A 112 -0.16 -0.83 10.00
C VAL A 112 1.20 -1.47 10.34
N HIS A 113 2.27 -0.69 10.17
CA HIS A 113 3.63 -1.15 10.41
C HIS A 113 4.52 0.01 10.87
N ASP A 114 5.36 -0.20 11.91
CA ASP A 114 6.22 0.85 12.47
C ASP A 114 7.15 1.47 11.42
N ALA A 115 7.67 0.66 10.51
CA ALA A 115 8.56 1.13 9.45
C ALA A 115 7.87 2.09 8.46
N MET A 116 6.53 2.04 8.31
CA MET A 116 5.80 3.01 7.49
C MET A 116 5.88 4.41 8.07
N VAL A 117 5.93 4.55 9.40
CA VAL A 117 6.08 5.85 10.06
C VAL A 117 7.44 6.48 9.76
N GLN A 118 8.50 5.68 9.60
CA GLN A 118 9.81 6.19 9.19
C GLN A 118 9.75 6.87 7.82
N ILE A 119 9.01 6.28 6.87
CA ILE A 119 8.80 6.89 5.55
C ILE A 119 8.10 8.25 5.70
N LEU A 120 7.07 8.34 6.54
CA LEU A 120 6.34 9.60 6.75
C LEU A 120 7.24 10.69 7.37
N VAL A 121 8.08 10.32 8.33
CA VAL A 121 9.07 11.25 8.92
C VAL A 121 10.09 11.71 7.87
N GLU A 122 10.56 10.80 7.01
CA GLU A 122 11.45 11.17 5.91
C GLU A 122 10.77 12.12 4.91
N LYS A 123 9.48 11.89 4.58
CA LYS A 123 8.72 12.78 3.69
C LYS A 123 8.59 14.19 4.27
N LEU A 124 8.35 14.31 5.56
CA LEU A 124 8.35 15.60 6.27
C LEU A 124 9.72 16.28 6.15
N GLY A 125 10.80 15.55 6.45
CA GLY A 125 12.16 16.09 6.38
C GLY A 125 12.58 16.55 4.98
N ARG A 126 12.15 15.84 3.92
CA ARG A 126 12.46 16.19 2.53
C ARG A 126 11.87 17.52 2.07
N THR A 127 10.84 18.03 2.74
CA THR A 127 10.28 19.36 2.43
C THR A 127 11.28 20.49 2.67
N GLY A 128 12.31 20.26 3.49
CA GLY A 128 13.27 21.28 3.92
C GLY A 128 12.65 22.40 4.77
N LYS A 129 11.39 22.24 5.17
CA LYS A 129 10.69 23.20 6.02
C LYS A 129 10.83 22.82 7.48
N GLU A 130 11.05 23.82 8.32
CA GLU A 130 11.11 23.62 9.76
C GLU A 130 9.76 23.14 10.30
N ILE A 131 9.79 22.12 11.14
CA ILE A 131 8.63 21.60 11.86
C ILE A 131 8.69 22.21 13.27
N THR A 132 7.71 23.04 13.60
CA THR A 132 7.59 23.71 14.89
C THR A 132 6.60 22.97 15.79
N GLU A 133 6.51 23.39 17.05
CA GLU A 133 5.46 22.86 17.95
C GLU A 133 4.04 23.24 17.54
N GLN A 134 3.89 24.28 16.70
CA GLN A 134 2.61 24.76 16.19
C GLN A 134 2.28 24.15 14.81
N SER A 135 3.20 23.40 14.23
CA SER A 135 2.96 22.71 12.96
C SER A 135 1.99 21.56 13.15
N MET A 136 1.20 21.28 12.12
CA MET A 136 0.32 20.10 12.06
C MET A 136 0.54 19.30 10.79
N VAL A 137 0.12 18.05 10.83
CA VAL A 137 0.11 17.16 9.67
C VAL A 137 -1.32 16.73 9.37
N ILE A 138 -1.66 16.67 8.09
CA ILE A 138 -2.84 15.96 7.58
C ILE A 138 -2.34 14.79 6.75
N LEU A 139 -2.64 13.58 7.20
CA LEU A 139 -2.34 12.35 6.48
C LEU A 139 -3.52 12.02 5.57
N VAL A 140 -3.31 12.05 4.26
CA VAL A 140 -4.37 11.93 3.25
C VAL A 140 -4.41 10.51 2.69
N GLY A 141 -5.44 9.74 3.06
CA GLY A 141 -5.71 8.43 2.47
C GLY A 141 -6.55 8.50 1.20
N ARG A 142 -6.52 7.45 0.37
CA ARG A 142 -7.46 7.32 -0.75
C ARG A 142 -8.90 7.30 -0.23
N GLY A 143 -9.15 6.53 0.82
CA GLY A 143 -10.47 6.28 1.36
C GLY A 143 -11.10 4.97 0.85
N SER A 144 -12.08 4.50 1.63
CA SER A 144 -12.87 3.30 1.36
C SER A 144 -14.10 3.32 2.25
N SER A 145 -15.18 2.67 1.84
CA SER A 145 -16.34 2.39 2.70
C SER A 145 -16.03 1.35 3.81
N ASP A 146 -14.91 0.62 3.70
CA ASP A 146 -14.47 -0.32 4.72
C ASP A 146 -13.92 0.45 5.95
N PRO A 147 -14.51 0.28 7.15
CA PRO A 147 -14.11 1.01 8.35
C PRO A 147 -12.67 0.71 8.80
N ASP A 148 -12.11 -0.42 8.39
CA ASP A 148 -10.74 -0.77 8.73
C ASP A 148 -9.72 0.20 8.13
N VAL A 149 -10.01 0.80 6.97
CA VAL A 149 -9.15 1.81 6.35
C VAL A 149 -8.99 3.03 7.26
N LYS A 150 -10.09 3.53 7.81
CA LYS A 150 -10.07 4.67 8.76
C LYS A 150 -9.36 4.31 10.05
N ARG A 151 -9.63 3.11 10.59
CA ARG A 151 -8.95 2.59 11.79
C ARG A 151 -7.44 2.50 11.58
N ASP A 152 -7.02 1.91 10.49
CA ASP A 152 -5.60 1.67 10.18
C ASP A 152 -4.86 3.00 9.95
N LEU A 153 -5.43 3.91 9.16
CA LEU A 153 -4.83 5.23 8.92
C LEU A 153 -4.77 6.06 10.21
N SER A 154 -5.82 6.00 11.05
CA SER A 154 -5.82 6.65 12.37
C SER A 154 -4.73 6.09 13.29
N THR A 155 -4.48 4.79 13.22
CA THR A 155 -3.40 4.16 14.00
C THR A 155 -2.04 4.65 13.52
N ILE A 156 -1.81 4.71 12.21
CA ILE A 156 -0.57 5.25 11.62
C ILE A 156 -0.38 6.73 12.00
N ALA A 157 -1.45 7.54 11.97
CA ALA A 157 -1.40 8.94 12.39
C ALA A 157 -0.98 9.09 13.87
N LYS A 158 -1.52 8.25 14.77
CA LYS A 158 -1.13 8.21 16.18
C LYS A 158 0.34 7.83 16.36
N MET A 159 0.82 6.85 15.59
CA MET A 159 2.22 6.43 15.60
C MET A 159 3.13 7.55 15.09
N LEU A 160 2.75 8.23 14.00
CA LEU A 160 3.48 9.39 13.48
C LEU A 160 3.53 10.52 14.52
N LYS A 161 2.41 10.87 15.14
CA LYS A 161 2.34 11.87 16.22
C LYS A 161 3.32 11.55 17.34
N LYS A 162 3.34 10.29 17.80
CA LYS A 162 4.24 9.84 18.86
C LYS A 162 5.72 9.94 18.47
N GLN A 163 6.06 9.59 17.23
CA GLN A 163 7.45 9.55 16.77
C GLN A 163 8.00 10.92 16.39
N SER A 164 7.16 11.79 15.80
CA SER A 164 7.56 13.12 15.35
C SER A 164 7.52 14.19 16.46
N GLY A 165 6.83 13.94 17.57
CA GLY A 165 6.59 14.94 18.61
C GLY A 165 5.56 16.01 18.25
N LEU A 166 4.94 15.94 17.08
CA LEU A 166 3.89 16.85 16.64
C LEU A 166 2.67 16.81 17.58
N LYS A 167 2.12 17.97 17.89
CA LYS A 167 0.93 18.06 18.75
C LYS A 167 -0.35 17.64 18.03
N ARG A 168 -0.41 17.81 16.69
CA ARG A 168 -1.58 17.50 15.88
C ARG A 168 -1.20 16.76 14.60
N VAL A 169 -1.78 15.57 14.44
CA VAL A 169 -1.73 14.75 13.22
C VAL A 169 -3.14 14.27 12.95
N ASP A 170 -3.76 14.82 11.94
CA ASP A 170 -5.12 14.51 11.51
C ASP A 170 -5.09 13.59 10.29
N ILE A 171 -6.24 12.99 10.00
CA ILE A 171 -6.42 12.16 8.79
C ILE A 171 -7.57 12.71 7.96
N CYS A 172 -7.49 12.53 6.65
CA CYS A 172 -8.64 12.73 5.77
C CYS A 172 -8.57 11.78 4.57
N PHE A 173 -9.63 11.80 3.75
CA PHE A 173 -9.77 10.90 2.63
C PHE A 173 -10.18 11.65 1.35
N LEU A 174 -9.75 11.10 0.22
CA LEU A 174 -10.07 11.64 -1.09
C LEU A 174 -11.44 11.19 -1.59
N THR A 175 -11.94 10.06 -1.09
CA THR A 175 -13.23 9.48 -1.48
C THR A 175 -13.74 8.49 -0.41
N ALA A 176 -15.05 8.23 -0.42
CA ALA A 176 -15.71 7.12 0.27
C ALA A 176 -15.42 6.95 1.78
N ALA A 177 -14.93 7.98 2.46
CA ALA A 177 -14.73 8.00 3.92
C ALA A 177 -14.65 9.45 4.42
N ASP A 178 -14.96 9.67 5.69
CA ASP A 178 -14.92 10.97 6.36
C ASP A 178 -13.82 11.03 7.44
N PRO A 179 -13.23 12.24 7.68
CA PRO A 179 -13.51 13.51 6.99
C PRO A 179 -12.95 13.54 5.56
N GLY A 180 -13.59 14.29 4.68
CA GLY A 180 -13.11 14.55 3.34
C GLY A 180 -11.93 15.52 3.29
N LEU A 181 -11.24 15.59 2.15
CA LEU A 181 -10.09 16.48 1.98
C LEU A 181 -10.47 17.95 2.20
N ASP A 182 -11.56 18.41 1.58
CA ASP A 182 -11.98 19.82 1.66
C ASP A 182 -12.33 20.22 3.11
N GLU A 183 -13.02 19.35 3.84
CA GLU A 183 -13.35 19.55 5.25
C GLU A 183 -12.08 19.68 6.09
N ALA A 184 -11.12 18.76 5.93
CA ALA A 184 -9.86 18.79 6.67
C ALA A 184 -9.02 20.05 6.35
N LEU A 185 -9.01 20.50 5.09
CA LEU A 185 -8.32 21.72 4.69
C LEU A 185 -8.99 22.97 5.28
N MET A 186 -10.33 23.03 5.32
CA MET A 186 -11.08 24.11 5.95
C MET A 186 -10.80 24.19 7.46
N GLU A 187 -10.82 23.05 8.16
CA GLU A 187 -10.47 23.00 9.59
C GLU A 187 -9.03 23.44 9.86
N ALA A 188 -8.09 23.02 8.99
CA ALA A 188 -6.71 23.43 9.07
C ALA A 188 -6.54 24.93 8.80
N SER A 189 -7.28 25.49 7.83
CA SER A 189 -7.30 26.93 7.56
C SER A 189 -7.79 27.76 8.73
N ALA A 190 -8.79 27.28 9.46
CA ALA A 190 -9.30 27.92 10.67
C ALA A 190 -8.39 27.73 11.90
N SER A 191 -7.40 26.85 11.83
CA SER A 191 -6.50 26.56 12.95
C SER A 191 -5.40 27.61 13.12
N THR A 192 -4.76 27.60 14.29
CA THR A 192 -3.60 28.45 14.62
C THR A 192 -2.26 27.84 14.21
N ALA A 193 -2.28 26.75 13.43
CA ALA A 193 -1.06 26.12 12.97
C ALA A 193 -0.27 27.07 12.06
N ASP A 194 1.02 27.18 12.30
CA ASP A 194 1.93 28.00 11.48
C ASP A 194 2.23 27.36 10.13
N ARG A 195 2.28 26.03 10.10
CA ARG A 195 2.48 25.21 8.91
C ARG A 195 1.61 23.97 8.96
N VAL A 196 1.06 23.62 7.81
CA VAL A 196 0.21 22.42 7.62
C VAL A 196 0.88 21.53 6.59
N PHE A 197 1.47 20.43 7.03
CA PHE A 197 2.08 19.46 6.15
C PHE A 197 1.01 18.47 5.67
N ILE A 198 0.86 18.35 4.37
CA ILE A 198 -0.06 17.40 3.74
C ILE A 198 0.74 16.21 3.25
N ILE A 199 0.54 15.04 3.86
CA ILE A 199 1.23 13.80 3.46
C ILE A 199 0.26 12.86 2.75
N PRO A 200 0.40 12.68 1.45
CA PRO A 200 -0.38 11.67 0.72
C PRO A 200 0.05 10.25 1.11
N TYR A 201 -0.83 9.50 1.76
CA TYR A 201 -0.62 8.09 2.05
C TYR A 201 -1.01 7.25 0.83
N LEU A 202 -0.25 7.43 -0.25
CA LEU A 202 -0.46 6.86 -1.58
C LEU A 202 0.85 6.27 -2.10
N LEU A 203 0.78 5.14 -2.83
CA LEU A 203 1.97 4.52 -3.43
C LEU A 203 2.43 5.21 -4.72
N PHE A 204 1.51 5.83 -5.46
CA PHE A 204 1.78 6.31 -6.80
C PHE A 204 1.45 7.79 -6.96
N THR A 205 2.19 8.44 -7.85
CA THR A 205 1.79 9.72 -8.43
C THR A 205 0.55 9.51 -9.30
N GLY A 206 -0.18 10.59 -9.63
CA GLY A 206 -1.28 10.51 -10.57
C GLY A 206 -2.43 11.46 -10.28
N ILE A 207 -3.63 11.05 -10.66
CA ILE A 207 -4.83 11.90 -10.56
C ILE A 207 -5.09 12.32 -9.10
N LEU A 208 -4.91 11.42 -8.15
CA LEU A 208 -5.14 11.70 -6.73
C LEU A 208 -4.18 12.77 -6.17
N MET A 209 -2.90 12.73 -6.56
CA MET A 209 -1.95 13.79 -6.20
C MET A 209 -2.37 15.14 -6.76
N LYS A 210 -2.76 15.17 -8.04
CA LYS A 210 -3.28 16.42 -8.68
C LYS A 210 -4.54 16.95 -8.01
N THR A 211 -5.39 16.09 -7.48
CA THR A 211 -6.56 16.51 -6.70
C THR A 211 -6.15 17.23 -5.43
N ILE A 212 -5.18 16.69 -4.68
CA ILE A 212 -4.65 17.34 -3.47
C ILE A 212 -3.98 18.68 -3.81
N GLU A 213 -3.12 18.71 -4.83
CA GLU A 213 -2.46 19.95 -5.30
C GLU A 213 -3.47 21.04 -5.63
N LYS A 214 -4.51 20.72 -6.41
CA LYS A 214 -5.56 21.66 -6.77
C LYS A 214 -6.33 22.18 -5.56
N ALA A 215 -6.69 21.31 -4.63
CA ALA A 215 -7.39 21.69 -3.42
C ALA A 215 -6.55 22.67 -2.57
N ILE A 216 -5.25 22.43 -2.42
CA ILE A 216 -4.34 23.33 -1.69
C ILE A 216 -4.24 24.68 -2.41
N VAL A 217 -4.03 24.71 -3.73
CA VAL A 217 -3.88 25.95 -4.51
C VAL A 217 -5.14 26.82 -4.44
N SER A 218 -6.32 26.21 -4.24
CA SER A 218 -7.58 26.96 -4.13
C SER A 218 -7.79 27.65 -2.77
N LEU A 219 -6.91 27.43 -1.78
CA LEU A 219 -7.01 28.09 -0.47
C LEU A 219 -6.45 29.51 -0.52
N ASP A 220 -7.10 30.44 0.16
CA ASP A 220 -6.64 31.85 0.27
C ASP A 220 -5.27 31.95 0.95
N ASP A 221 -5.02 31.11 1.96
CA ASP A 221 -3.78 31.05 2.74
C ASP A 221 -2.95 29.79 2.40
N ASN A 222 -2.80 29.53 1.11
CA ASN A 222 -2.13 28.31 0.62
C ASN A 222 -0.63 28.26 0.96
N GLN A 223 0.01 29.39 1.30
CA GLN A 223 1.46 29.47 1.53
C GLN A 223 1.92 28.69 2.78
N ARG A 224 1.05 28.49 3.76
CA ARG A 224 1.38 27.67 4.95
C ARG A 224 1.10 26.18 4.76
N PHE A 225 0.47 25.79 3.65
CA PHE A 225 0.21 24.40 3.30
C PHE A 225 1.37 23.84 2.48
N ILE A 226 2.01 22.81 2.98
CA ILE A 226 3.20 22.19 2.41
C ILE A 226 2.84 20.77 1.96
N LEU A 227 2.73 20.56 0.66
CA LEU A 227 2.50 19.23 0.12
C LEU A 227 3.80 18.44 0.12
N CYS A 228 3.78 17.30 0.81
CA CYS A 228 4.85 16.32 0.75
C CYS A 228 4.69 15.41 -0.47
N ASP A 229 5.78 14.75 -0.87
CA ASP A 229 5.70 13.68 -1.86
C ASP A 229 4.86 12.52 -1.34
N GLU A 230 4.24 11.76 -2.25
CA GLU A 230 3.63 10.46 -1.93
C GLU A 230 4.66 9.48 -1.34
N LEU A 231 4.19 8.38 -0.74
CA LEU A 231 5.08 7.35 -0.19
C LEU A 231 6.06 6.83 -1.25
N GLY A 232 5.57 6.66 -2.47
CA GLY A 232 6.35 6.09 -3.56
C GLY A 232 6.72 4.63 -3.27
N TYR A 233 7.63 4.11 -4.09
CA TYR A 233 8.20 2.78 -3.93
C TYR A 233 9.44 2.86 -3.05
N HIS A 234 9.23 3.00 -1.75
CA HIS A 234 10.29 3.14 -0.79
C HIS A 234 10.91 1.78 -0.45
N HIS A 235 12.25 1.70 -0.29
CA HIS A 235 12.95 0.45 0.04
C HIS A 235 12.44 -0.23 1.34
N ILE A 236 11.91 0.55 2.27
CA ILE A 236 11.26 0.03 3.48
C ILE A 236 10.03 -0.81 3.11
N ILE A 237 9.24 -0.38 2.12
CA ILE A 237 8.05 -1.11 1.68
C ILE A 237 8.46 -2.44 1.04
N GLU A 238 9.58 -2.47 0.30
CA GLU A 238 10.14 -3.72 -0.23
C GLU A 238 10.42 -4.72 0.91
N GLY A 239 11.05 -4.27 2.01
CA GLY A 239 11.28 -5.09 3.19
C GLY A 239 10.01 -5.63 3.82
N ILE A 240 8.97 -4.79 3.96
CA ILE A 240 7.67 -5.22 4.49
C ILE A 240 7.04 -6.28 3.59
N LEU A 241 7.08 -6.12 2.26
CA LEU A 241 6.52 -7.11 1.33
C LEU A 241 7.27 -8.44 1.37
N LEU A 242 8.60 -8.43 1.58
CA LEU A 242 9.37 -9.65 1.82
C LEU A 242 8.90 -10.38 3.07
N ASP A 243 8.65 -9.65 4.15
CA ASP A 243 8.15 -10.25 5.39
C ASP A 243 6.73 -10.79 5.20
N ARG A 244 5.86 -10.08 4.45
CA ARG A 244 4.53 -10.57 4.08
C ARG A 244 4.58 -11.85 3.25
N ALA A 245 5.53 -11.95 2.32
CA ALA A 245 5.73 -13.17 1.53
C ALA A 245 6.16 -14.36 2.42
N ARG A 246 7.10 -14.14 3.34
CA ARG A 246 7.53 -15.16 4.31
C ARG A 246 6.40 -15.58 5.25
N GLU A 247 5.64 -14.61 5.78
CA GLU A 247 4.47 -14.86 6.61
C GLU A 247 3.44 -15.71 5.85
N ALA A 248 3.15 -15.37 4.59
CA ALA A 248 2.20 -16.09 3.75
C ALA A 248 2.65 -17.53 3.48
N LEU A 249 3.92 -17.75 3.12
CA LEU A 249 4.47 -19.09 2.86
C LEU A 249 4.36 -20.02 4.09
N ASN A 250 4.41 -19.47 5.30
CA ASN A 250 4.31 -20.19 6.56
C ASN A 250 2.92 -20.12 7.23
N GLY A 251 2.01 -19.36 6.66
CA GLY A 251 0.67 -19.11 7.20
C GLY A 251 -0.34 -20.25 6.98
N ALA A 252 -1.60 -19.99 7.28
CA ALA A 252 -2.69 -20.94 7.03
C ALA A 252 -3.04 -21.02 5.53
N ARG A 253 -3.65 -22.14 5.13
CA ARG A 253 -4.25 -22.27 3.79
C ARG A 253 -5.41 -21.30 3.62
N LEU A 254 -5.62 -20.80 2.41
CA LEU A 254 -6.73 -19.95 2.01
C LEU A 254 -8.05 -20.72 1.94
#